data_c07b1dfb1a9e3463a8203a3c7396b79d
#
_entry.id   c07b1dfb1a9e3463a8203a3c7396b79d
#
_cell.length_a   1.000
_cell.length_b   1.000
_cell.length_c   1.000
_cell.angle_alpha   90.00
_cell.angle_beta   90.00
_cell.angle_gamma   90.00
#
_symmetry.space_group_name_H-M   'P 1'
#
loop_
_entity.id
_entity.type
_entity.pdbx_description
1 polymer ?
#
loop_
_entity_poly.entity_id
_entity_poly.type
_entity_poly.pdbx_seq_one_letter_code
_entity_poly.pdbx_strand_id
1 'polypeptide(L)'
;IIDITRIERVINRFGDRFKNRVFTKKEILKCEARKLSANSYAKRYAAKEACSKALGTGFRKSVYWRDIEVINNKSGKPELFLHNGARSMFEKLLPQNTSGQIDLSITDEYPYAQATVIITSLD
;
A
#
# COMPACT_ATOMS: atom_id res chain seq x y z
N ILE A 1 6.94 -8.06 -5.48
CA ILE A 1 7.91 -8.54 -4.47
C ILE A 1 8.88 -7.43 -4.11
N ILE A 2 9.09 -7.23 -2.82
CA ILE A 2 9.99 -6.22 -2.29
C ILE A 2 11.05 -6.92 -1.44
N ASP A 3 12.29 -6.48 -1.61
CA ASP A 3 13.40 -6.91 -0.74
C ASP A 3 13.39 -6.04 0.53
N ILE A 4 13.12 -6.67 1.67
CA ILE A 4 13.04 -5.99 2.97
C ILE A 4 14.36 -5.30 3.31
N THR A 5 15.50 -5.92 2.98
CA THR A 5 16.81 -5.32 3.27
C THR A 5 17.03 -4.03 2.50
N ARG A 6 16.44 -3.91 1.31
CA ARG A 6 16.48 -2.66 0.54
C ARG A 6 15.70 -1.56 1.26
N ILE A 7 14.53 -1.89 1.80
CA ILE A 7 13.73 -0.93 2.56
C ILE A 7 14.47 -0.53 3.84
N GLU A 8 15.12 -1.47 4.53
CA GLU A 8 15.95 -1.17 5.69
C GLU A 8 17.04 -0.14 5.35
N ARG A 9 17.73 -0.34 4.24
CA ARG A 9 18.79 0.59 3.80
C ARG A 9 18.24 1.97 3.49
N VAL A 10 17.09 2.05 2.84
CA VAL A 10 16.45 3.33 2.52
C VAL A 10 16.03 4.06 3.79
N ILE A 11 15.43 3.35 4.74
CA ILE A 11 15.04 3.93 6.03
C ILE A 11 16.26 4.41 6.81
N ASN A 12 17.33 3.61 6.85
CA ASN A 12 18.56 4.00 7.55
C ASN A 12 19.21 5.23 6.92
N ARG A 13 19.11 5.38 5.61
CA ARG A 13 19.72 6.51 4.90
C ARG A 13 18.89 7.78 4.97
N PHE A 14 17.58 7.68 4.76
CA PHE A 14 16.70 8.85 4.60
C PHE A 14 15.76 9.08 5.77
N GLY A 15 15.56 8.08 6.63
CA GLY A 15 14.75 8.22 7.83
C GLY A 15 13.34 8.75 7.58
N ASP A 16 12.99 9.81 8.32
CA ASP A 16 11.65 10.38 8.26
C ASP A 16 11.28 10.96 6.91
N ARG A 17 12.24 11.39 6.10
CA ARG A 17 11.95 11.89 4.73
C ARG A 17 11.30 10.81 3.90
N PHE A 18 11.83 9.60 3.94
CA PHE A 18 11.25 8.46 3.22
C PHE A 18 9.89 8.08 3.80
N LYS A 19 9.82 7.93 5.12
CA LYS A 19 8.59 7.52 5.80
C LYS A 19 7.44 8.48 5.51
N ASN A 20 7.68 9.78 5.65
CA ASN A 20 6.66 10.81 5.47
C ASN A 20 6.24 10.96 4.01
N ARG A 21 7.10 10.64 3.07
CA ARG A 21 6.78 10.71 1.65
C ARG A 21 5.89 9.56 1.21
N VAL A 22 6.09 8.38 1.75
CA VAL A 22 5.46 7.13 1.28
C VAL A 22 4.27 6.73 2.12
N PHE A 23 4.33 6.98 3.43
CA PHE A 23 3.34 6.45 4.37
C PHE A 23 2.54 7.55 5.05
N THR A 24 1.27 7.23 5.37
CA THR A 24 0.44 8.13 6.16
C THR A 24 0.89 8.08 7.63
N LYS A 25 0.44 9.07 8.42
CA LYS A 25 0.73 9.10 9.85
C LYS A 25 0.24 7.83 10.57
N LYS A 26 -0.93 7.33 10.19
CA LYS A 26 -1.49 6.11 10.77
C LYS A 26 -0.61 4.90 10.47
N GLU A 27 -0.13 4.81 9.23
CA GLU A 27 0.77 3.73 8.84
C GLU A 27 2.09 3.79 9.60
N ILE A 28 2.65 4.99 9.75
CA ILE A 28 3.90 5.19 10.48
C ILE A 28 3.74 4.77 11.94
N LEU A 29 2.67 5.22 12.60
CA LEU A 29 2.40 4.83 13.98
C LEU A 29 2.32 3.32 14.15
N LYS A 30 1.63 2.65 13.23
CA LYS A 30 1.48 1.20 13.27
C LYS A 30 2.82 0.49 13.07
N CYS A 31 3.62 0.95 12.11
CA CYS A 31 4.92 0.34 11.82
C CYS A 31 5.92 0.56 12.95
N GLU A 32 5.97 1.78 13.52
CA GLU A 32 6.90 2.10 14.62
C GLU A 32 6.57 1.32 15.89
N ALA A 33 5.32 0.93 16.08
CA ALA A 33 4.91 0.10 17.21
C ALA A 33 5.32 -1.37 17.08
N ARG A 34 5.75 -1.78 15.89
CA ARG A 34 6.16 -3.17 15.64
C ARG A 34 7.64 -3.37 15.94
N LYS A 35 7.95 -4.55 16.49
CA LYS A 35 9.33 -4.91 16.83
C LYS A 35 10.24 -4.93 15.59
N LEU A 36 9.72 -5.49 14.48
CA LEU A 36 10.43 -5.51 13.20
C LEU A 36 9.79 -4.47 12.27
N SER A 37 10.05 -3.19 12.57
CA SER A 37 9.42 -2.07 11.86
C SER A 37 9.71 -2.09 10.35
N ALA A 38 10.94 -2.42 9.96
CA ALA A 38 11.29 -2.46 8.53
C ALA A 38 10.46 -3.48 7.75
N ASN A 39 10.16 -4.64 8.35
CA ASN A 39 9.28 -5.63 7.74
C ASN A 39 7.88 -5.06 7.54
N SER A 40 7.38 -4.35 8.53
CA SER A 40 6.05 -3.73 8.47
C SER A 40 5.98 -2.65 7.39
N TYR A 41 7.01 -1.81 7.28
CA TYR A 41 7.11 -0.82 6.21
C TYR A 41 7.20 -1.49 4.84
N ALA A 42 8.02 -2.52 4.71
CA ALA A 42 8.21 -3.22 3.44
C ALA A 42 6.91 -3.86 2.95
N LYS A 43 6.13 -4.46 3.84
CA LYS A 43 4.84 -5.07 3.50
C LYS A 43 3.87 -4.01 2.97
N ARG A 44 3.81 -2.86 3.62
CA ARG A 44 2.94 -1.76 3.19
C ARG A 44 3.42 -1.14 1.88
N TYR A 45 4.73 -1.00 1.72
CA TYR A 45 5.33 -0.54 0.47
C TYR A 45 4.93 -1.45 -0.69
N ALA A 46 5.05 -2.76 -0.50
CA ALA A 46 4.66 -3.75 -1.52
C ALA A 46 3.17 -3.64 -1.86
N ALA A 47 2.31 -3.44 -0.87
CA ALA A 47 0.87 -3.29 -1.07
C ALA A 47 0.54 -2.04 -1.89
N LYS A 48 1.18 -0.92 -1.57
CA LYS A 48 0.98 0.34 -2.31
C LYS A 48 1.41 0.20 -3.77
N GLU A 49 2.56 -0.40 -3.98
CA GLU A 49 3.08 -0.62 -5.34
C GLU A 49 2.15 -1.53 -6.14
N ALA A 50 1.73 -2.65 -5.56
CA ALA A 50 0.79 -3.57 -6.20
C ALA A 50 -0.53 -2.88 -6.54
N CYS A 51 -1.04 -2.06 -5.63
CA CYS A 51 -2.27 -1.31 -5.86
C CYS A 51 -2.12 -0.30 -7.00
N SER A 52 -1.01 0.42 -7.04
CA SER A 52 -0.76 1.40 -8.11
C SER A 52 -0.74 0.73 -9.48
N LYS A 53 -0.19 -0.46 -9.56
CA LYS A 53 -0.17 -1.25 -10.80
C LYS A 53 -1.57 -1.74 -11.17
N ALA A 54 -2.35 -2.17 -10.18
CA ALA A 54 -3.74 -2.61 -10.41
C ALA A 54 -4.60 -1.44 -10.90
N LEU A 55 -4.32 -0.21 -10.44
CA LEU A 55 -4.99 1.00 -10.96
C LEU A 55 -4.56 1.33 -12.39
N GLY A 56 -3.47 0.76 -12.87
CA GLY A 56 -2.97 0.97 -14.22
C GLY A 56 -2.12 2.23 -14.40
N THR A 57 -1.89 2.98 -13.34
CA THR A 57 -1.18 4.26 -13.41
C THR A 57 0.24 4.21 -12.88
N GLY A 58 0.53 3.25 -11.98
CA GLY A 58 1.68 3.40 -11.13
C GLY A 58 1.50 4.68 -10.28
N PHE A 59 2.59 5.34 -9.93
CA PHE A 59 2.52 6.61 -9.17
C PHE A 59 2.59 7.81 -10.11
N ARG A 60 1.64 7.84 -11.05
CA ARG A 60 1.47 8.90 -12.05
C ARG A 60 0.00 9.34 -12.04
N LYS A 61 -0.33 10.35 -12.83
CA LYS A 61 -1.70 10.83 -13.03
C LYS A 61 -2.40 11.17 -11.71
N SER A 62 -1.69 11.87 -10.83
CA SER A 62 -2.19 12.29 -9.51
C SER A 62 -2.43 11.14 -8.53
N VAL A 63 -1.82 9.99 -8.74
CA VAL A 63 -1.82 8.90 -7.78
C VAL A 63 -0.51 8.95 -6.98
N TYR A 64 -0.61 9.28 -5.70
CA TYR A 64 0.54 9.44 -4.81
C TYR A 64 0.60 8.32 -3.77
N TRP A 65 1.79 8.08 -3.23
CA TRP A 65 2.02 7.00 -2.26
C TRP A 65 1.05 7.05 -1.08
N ARG A 66 0.83 8.23 -0.50
CA ARG A 66 -0.03 8.37 0.68
C ARG A 66 -1.53 8.31 0.36
N ASP A 67 -1.89 8.36 -0.91
CA ASP A 67 -3.28 8.20 -1.33
C ASP A 67 -3.73 6.73 -1.29
N ILE A 68 -2.78 5.81 -1.19
CA ILE A 68 -3.04 4.38 -1.06
C ILE A 68 -2.63 4.01 0.36
N GLU A 69 -3.61 3.80 1.23
CA GLU A 69 -3.36 3.58 2.65
C GLU A 69 -3.71 2.15 3.05
N VAL A 70 -2.82 1.51 3.81
CA VAL A 70 -3.04 0.16 4.34
C VAL A 70 -3.43 0.29 5.81
N ILE A 71 -4.61 -0.18 6.14
CA ILE A 71 -5.13 -0.18 7.51
C ILE A 71 -5.55 -1.59 7.88
N ASN A 72 -5.14 -2.05 9.06
CA ASN A 72 -5.57 -3.33 9.56
C ASN A 72 -6.98 -3.21 10.16
N ASN A 73 -7.88 -4.13 9.79
CA ASN A 73 -9.21 -4.16 10.39
C ASN A 73 -9.17 -4.73 11.82
N LYS A 74 -10.33 -4.84 12.47
CA LYS A 74 -10.42 -5.32 13.86
C LYS A 74 -9.86 -6.71 14.05
N SER A 75 -9.94 -7.56 13.03
CA SER A 75 -9.39 -8.92 13.10
C SER A 75 -7.90 -8.99 12.73
N GLY A 76 -7.30 -7.85 12.40
CA GLY A 76 -5.88 -7.77 12.04
C GLY A 76 -5.60 -7.90 10.55
N LYS A 77 -6.62 -8.13 9.73
CA LYS A 77 -6.45 -8.26 8.30
C LYS A 77 -6.18 -6.89 7.66
N PRO A 78 -5.16 -6.77 6.80
CA PRO A 78 -4.89 -5.50 6.11
C PRO A 78 -5.93 -5.25 5.02
N GLU A 79 -6.33 -3.99 4.90
CA GLU A 79 -7.26 -3.51 3.88
C GLU A 79 -6.71 -2.24 3.26
N LEU A 80 -7.07 -1.99 2.00
CA LEU A 80 -6.66 -0.79 1.27
C LEU A 80 -7.75 0.26 1.29
N PHE A 81 -7.37 1.49 1.60
CA PHE A 81 -8.23 2.66 1.53
C PHE A 81 -7.61 3.64 0.54
N LEU A 82 -8.40 4.06 -0.43
CA LEU A 82 -7.93 4.97 -1.48
C LEU A 82 -8.46 6.38 -1.22
N HIS A 83 -7.58 7.35 -1.41
CA HIS A 83 -7.86 8.77 -1.20
C HIS A 83 -7.53 9.54 -2.46
N ASN A 84 -8.16 10.69 -2.62
CA ASN A 84 -7.83 11.69 -3.65
C ASN A 84 -7.71 11.07 -5.06
N GLY A 85 -6.58 11.28 -5.74
CA GLY A 85 -6.38 10.80 -7.10
C GLY A 85 -6.45 9.29 -7.28
N ALA A 86 -6.01 8.52 -6.27
CA ALA A 86 -6.11 7.06 -6.31
C ALA A 86 -7.56 6.61 -6.31
N ARG A 87 -8.39 7.24 -5.48
CA ARG A 87 -9.83 6.94 -5.44
C ARG A 87 -10.50 7.30 -6.76
N SER A 88 -10.19 8.46 -7.30
CA SER A 88 -10.73 8.91 -8.59
C SER A 88 -10.39 7.94 -9.71
N MET A 89 -9.15 7.45 -9.72
CA MET A 89 -8.72 6.50 -10.74
C MET A 89 -9.42 5.15 -10.58
N PHE A 90 -9.60 4.69 -9.34
CA PHE A 90 -10.34 3.47 -9.07
C PHE A 90 -11.78 3.56 -9.61
N GLU A 91 -12.46 4.67 -9.34
CA GLU A 91 -13.82 4.88 -9.83
C GLU A 91 -13.88 4.89 -11.35
N LYS A 92 -12.89 5.47 -12.02
CA LYS A 92 -12.82 5.50 -13.49
C LYS A 92 -12.61 4.13 -14.12
N LEU A 93 -11.97 3.22 -13.42
CA LEU A 93 -11.77 1.84 -13.92
C LEU A 93 -13.06 1.04 -13.97
N LEU A 94 -14.02 1.41 -13.14
CA LEU A 94 -15.26 0.64 -13.00
C LEU A 94 -16.22 0.96 -14.14
N PRO A 95 -16.88 -0.07 -14.72
CA PRO A 95 -17.96 0.17 -15.67
C PRO A 95 -19.07 1.01 -15.04
N GLN A 96 -19.77 1.76 -15.86
CA GLN A 96 -20.88 2.60 -15.41
C GLN A 96 -21.93 1.77 -14.68
N ASN A 97 -22.44 2.30 -13.56
CA ASN A 97 -23.45 1.66 -12.71
C ASN A 97 -22.97 0.38 -12.01
N THR A 98 -21.66 0.23 -11.84
CA THR A 98 -21.11 -0.85 -11.03
C THR A 98 -20.39 -0.30 -9.81
N SER A 99 -20.26 -1.10 -8.79
CA SER A 99 -19.40 -0.82 -7.64
C SER A 99 -18.11 -1.61 -7.77
N GLY A 100 -17.11 -1.25 -6.99
CA GLY A 100 -15.82 -1.93 -7.01
C GLY A 100 -15.48 -2.55 -5.68
N GLN A 101 -14.63 -3.57 -5.77
CA GLN A 101 -14.06 -4.24 -4.61
C GLN A 101 -12.57 -4.35 -4.78
N ILE A 102 -11.84 -4.09 -3.69
CA ILE A 102 -10.38 -4.24 -3.68
C ILE A 102 -10.03 -5.30 -2.65
N ASP A 103 -9.32 -6.30 -3.09
CA ASP A 103 -8.82 -7.35 -2.21
C ASP A 103 -7.30 -7.28 -2.13
N LEU A 104 -6.77 -7.37 -0.91
CA LEU A 104 -5.36 -7.29 -0.61
C LEU A 104 -4.91 -8.53 0.14
N SER A 105 -3.86 -9.16 -0.34
CA SER A 105 -3.14 -10.22 0.37
C SER A 105 -1.68 -9.80 0.51
N ILE A 106 -1.15 -9.90 1.71
CA ILE A 106 0.26 -9.60 1.99
C ILE A 106 0.88 -10.80 2.69
N THR A 107 2.06 -11.15 2.24
CA THR A 107 2.86 -12.18 2.90
C THR A 107 4.31 -11.72 2.95
N ASP A 108 5.04 -12.19 3.95
CA ASP A 108 6.46 -11.95 4.02
C ASP A 108 7.19 -13.24 4.42
N GLU A 109 8.31 -13.44 3.78
CA GLU A 109 9.26 -14.47 4.13
C GLU A 109 10.64 -13.84 3.93
N TYR A 110 11.27 -13.52 5.04
CA TYR A 110 12.52 -12.76 5.02
C TYR A 110 13.53 -13.41 4.06
N PRO A 111 14.18 -12.66 3.16
CA PRO A 111 14.20 -11.19 3.10
C PRO A 111 13.15 -10.55 2.19
N TYR A 112 12.09 -11.24 1.83
CA TYR A 112 11.10 -10.73 0.86
C TYR A 112 9.75 -10.44 1.48
N ALA A 113 9.07 -9.44 0.96
CA ALA A 113 7.67 -9.17 1.19
C ALA A 113 6.95 -9.14 -0.14
N GLN A 114 5.73 -9.66 -0.19
CA GLN A 114 4.93 -9.72 -1.41
C GLN A 114 3.51 -9.31 -1.11
N ALA A 115 2.92 -8.56 -2.04
CA ALA A 115 1.51 -8.19 -1.95
C ALA A 115 0.83 -8.48 -3.29
N THR A 116 -0.42 -8.90 -3.20
CA THR A 116 -1.30 -9.10 -4.36
C THR A 116 -2.53 -8.24 -4.16
N VAL A 117 -2.88 -7.46 -5.18
CA VAL A 117 -4.07 -6.62 -5.18
C VAL A 117 -4.95 -7.02 -6.35
N ILE A 118 -6.23 -7.29 -6.07
CA ILE A 118 -7.22 -7.62 -7.08
C ILE A 118 -8.35 -6.60 -7.00
N ILE A 119 -8.63 -5.95 -8.12
CA ILE A 119 -9.76 -5.02 -8.25
C ILE A 119 -10.84 -5.71 -9.08
N THR A 120 -12.05 -5.75 -8.54
CA THR A 120 -13.19 -6.43 -9.17
C THR A 120 -14.35 -5.45 -9.28
N SER A 121 -15.03 -5.47 -10.42
CA SER A 121 -16.30 -4.75 -10.56
C SER A 121 -17.45 -5.67 -10.15
N LEU A 122 -18.41 -5.10 -9.43
CA LEU A 122 -19.60 -5.80 -8.94
C LEU A 122 -20.83 -5.22 -9.60
N ASP A 123 -21.68 -6.07 -10.11
CA ASP A 123 -22.93 -5.66 -10.75
C ASP A 123 -23.99 -5.24 -9.72
#